data_d17201a426f545d571ca3907b1c7e5f9
#
_entry.id   d17201a426f545d571ca3907b1c7e5f9
#
_cell.length_a   1.000
_cell.length_b   1.000
_cell.length_c   1.000
_cell.angle_alpha   90.00
_cell.angle_beta   90.00
_cell.angle_gamma   90.00
#
_symmetry.space_group_name_H-M   'P 1'
#
loop_
_entity.id
_entity.type
_entity.pdbx_description
1 polymer ?
#
loop_
_entity_poly.entity_id
_entity_poly.type
_entity_poly.pdbx_seq_one_letter_code
_entity_poly.pdbx_strand_id
1 'polypeptide(L)'
;MKREYCLDIDGNVYTIGDLNMFLDNKEPISYPAANPQDPAKPFFTGIIRQEVEIDSVKRSFLLYIPQHYPISGAGIFLYPDDDISAEDYLENSGWKPVAEQTNAALIVLESRSGGWNKKDIQSEISYSEAVFKKSIARVYFSMNEATYYCMGFGNGAYVAAAYAMLNSALIAAVALDGDYDLH
;
A
#
# COMPACT_ATOMS: atom_id res chain seq x y z
N MET A 1 -22.34 11.77 -18.95
CA MET A 1 -22.88 10.90 -17.89
C MET A 1 -21.77 10.73 -16.85
N LYS A 2 -21.91 11.28 -15.64
CA LYS A 2 -20.93 11.06 -14.56
C LYS A 2 -21.03 9.60 -14.17
N ARG A 3 -19.91 8.86 -14.24
CA ARG A 3 -19.85 7.51 -13.69
C ARG A 3 -19.79 7.62 -12.17
N GLU A 4 -20.85 7.22 -11.50
CA GLU A 4 -20.97 7.24 -10.04
C GLU A 4 -20.66 5.85 -9.45
N TYR A 5 -19.97 5.00 -10.20
CA TYR A 5 -19.64 3.64 -9.80
C TYR A 5 -18.21 3.25 -10.20
N CYS A 6 -17.65 2.30 -9.52
CA CYS A 6 -16.39 1.64 -9.83
C CYS A 6 -16.55 0.13 -9.71
N LEU A 7 -15.59 -0.60 -10.26
CA LEU A 7 -15.53 -2.06 -10.19
C LEU A 7 -14.38 -2.46 -9.27
N ASP A 8 -14.60 -3.47 -8.44
CA ASP A 8 -13.50 -4.14 -7.74
C ASP A 8 -12.84 -5.21 -8.63
N ILE A 9 -11.83 -5.88 -8.08
CA ILE A 9 -11.09 -6.93 -8.78
C ILE A 9 -11.97 -8.12 -9.19
N ASP A 10 -13.05 -8.36 -8.46
CA ASP A 10 -14.01 -9.44 -8.73
C ASP A 10 -15.13 -9.00 -9.69
N GLY A 11 -15.08 -7.76 -10.17
CA GLY A 11 -16.08 -7.20 -11.09
C GLY A 11 -17.35 -6.71 -10.41
N ASN A 12 -17.39 -6.62 -9.07
CA ASN A 12 -18.52 -6.04 -8.36
C ASN A 12 -18.56 -4.53 -8.60
N VAL A 13 -19.79 -4.02 -8.75
CA VAL A 13 -20.04 -2.60 -8.99
C VAL A 13 -20.34 -1.91 -7.67
N TYR A 14 -19.63 -0.83 -7.38
CA TYR A 14 -19.84 -0.02 -6.18
C TYR A 14 -20.16 1.42 -6.56
N THR A 15 -21.00 2.05 -5.75
CA THR A 15 -21.26 3.49 -5.84
C THR A 15 -20.16 4.27 -5.09
N ILE A 16 -20.09 5.57 -5.30
CA ILE A 16 -19.19 6.44 -4.52
C ILE A 16 -19.52 6.39 -3.02
N GLY A 17 -20.81 6.21 -2.67
CA GLY A 17 -21.22 6.02 -1.28
C GLY A 17 -20.68 4.72 -0.67
N ASP A 18 -20.74 3.63 -1.43
CA ASP A 18 -20.16 2.34 -0.98
C ASP A 18 -18.65 2.45 -0.84
N LEU A 19 -17.99 3.18 -1.74
CA LEU A 19 -16.55 3.45 -1.67
C LEU A 19 -16.16 4.09 -0.33
N ASN A 20 -16.91 5.08 0.12
CA ASN A 20 -16.68 5.75 1.41
C ASN A 20 -16.81 4.78 2.60
N MET A 21 -17.73 3.82 2.54
CA MET A 21 -17.85 2.77 3.55
C MET A 21 -16.64 1.84 3.56
N PHE A 22 -16.12 1.48 2.40
CA PHE A 22 -14.95 0.62 2.29
C PHE A 22 -13.67 1.27 2.79
N LEU A 23 -13.54 2.57 2.67
CA LEU A 23 -12.33 3.28 3.07
C LEU A 23 -12.23 3.53 4.57
N ASP A 24 -13.27 3.19 5.36
CA ASP A 24 -13.35 3.42 6.82
C ASP A 24 -13.03 4.87 7.24
N ASN A 25 -13.00 5.78 6.29
CA ASN A 25 -12.73 7.19 6.55
C ASN A 25 -14.02 7.88 6.93
N LYS A 26 -14.05 8.46 8.13
CA LYS A 26 -15.16 9.29 8.59
C LYS A 26 -15.18 10.68 7.96
N GLU A 27 -14.10 11.08 7.32
CA GLU A 27 -14.00 12.34 6.60
C GLU A 27 -14.31 12.13 5.11
N PRO A 28 -15.03 13.04 4.49
CA PRO A 28 -15.31 12.95 3.06
C PRO A 28 -13.98 13.02 2.29
N ILE A 29 -13.66 11.95 1.60
CA ILE A 29 -12.50 11.92 0.70
C ILE A 29 -12.85 12.83 -0.47
N SER A 30 -12.03 13.86 -0.68
CA SER A 30 -12.12 14.68 -1.88
C SER A 30 -11.59 13.88 -3.07
N TYR A 31 -12.51 13.30 -3.82
CA TYR A 31 -12.13 12.63 -5.07
C TYR A 31 -11.83 13.68 -6.13
N PRO A 32 -10.70 13.61 -6.81
CA PRO A 32 -10.56 14.34 -8.07
C PRO A 32 -11.69 13.85 -9.00
N ALA A 33 -12.37 14.77 -9.64
CA ALA A 33 -13.42 14.42 -10.58
C ALA A 33 -12.87 13.43 -11.59
N ALA A 34 -13.45 12.23 -11.62
CA ALA A 34 -13.05 11.22 -12.59
C ALA A 34 -13.06 11.84 -13.98
N ASN A 35 -11.97 11.79 -14.71
CA ASN A 35 -11.96 12.23 -16.08
C ASN A 35 -12.89 11.29 -16.89
N PRO A 36 -14.07 11.71 -17.31
CA PRO A 36 -15.00 10.83 -18.00
C PRO A 36 -14.47 10.35 -19.37
N GLN A 37 -13.37 10.94 -19.83
CA GLN A 37 -12.72 10.61 -21.10
C GLN A 37 -11.54 9.64 -20.92
N ASP A 38 -11.11 9.37 -19.68
CA ASP A 38 -10.04 8.44 -19.38
C ASP A 38 -10.48 7.45 -18.29
N PRO A 39 -11.10 6.34 -18.70
CA PRO A 39 -11.58 5.34 -17.75
C PRO A 39 -10.46 4.59 -17.02
N ALA A 40 -9.20 4.78 -17.45
CA ALA A 40 -8.03 4.17 -16.83
C ALA A 40 -7.51 4.97 -15.63
N LYS A 41 -8.01 6.19 -15.38
CA LYS A 41 -7.59 6.97 -14.21
C LYS A 41 -8.30 6.53 -12.94
N PRO A 42 -7.57 6.42 -11.83
CA PRO A 42 -8.16 6.07 -10.54
C PRO A 42 -9.18 7.13 -10.10
N PHE A 43 -10.17 6.69 -9.33
CA PHE A 43 -11.20 7.58 -8.80
C PHE A 43 -10.67 8.54 -7.74
N PHE A 44 -9.56 8.21 -7.10
CA PHE A 44 -8.91 9.11 -6.18
C PHE A 44 -7.38 9.01 -6.29
N THR A 45 -6.72 10.06 -5.84
CA THR A 45 -5.26 10.18 -5.78
C THR A 45 -4.86 10.83 -4.47
N GLY A 46 -3.62 10.64 -4.05
CA GLY A 46 -3.10 11.21 -2.82
C GLY A 46 -2.92 10.18 -1.71
N ILE A 47 -2.95 10.64 -0.46
CA ILE A 47 -2.62 9.84 0.73
C ILE A 47 -3.88 9.39 1.44
N ILE A 48 -3.92 8.11 1.81
CA ILE A 48 -4.96 7.54 2.66
C ILE A 48 -4.29 6.74 3.78
N ARG A 49 -4.61 7.08 5.02
CA ARG A 49 -4.26 6.25 6.17
C ARG A 49 -5.28 5.13 6.32
N GLN A 50 -4.80 3.92 6.48
CA GLN A 50 -5.60 2.72 6.66
C GLN A 50 -5.14 1.96 7.90
N GLU A 51 -6.01 1.08 8.41
CA GLU A 51 -5.70 0.20 9.52
C GLU A 51 -6.05 -1.24 9.16
N VAL A 52 -5.27 -2.17 9.67
CA VAL A 52 -5.57 -3.60 9.70
C VAL A 52 -5.56 -4.09 11.14
N GLU A 53 -6.33 -5.12 11.43
CA GLU A 53 -6.36 -5.76 12.74
C GLU A 53 -5.78 -7.18 12.62
N ILE A 54 -4.78 -7.47 13.46
CA ILE A 54 -4.10 -8.77 13.50
C ILE A 54 -4.01 -9.16 14.96
N ASP A 55 -4.54 -10.32 15.32
CA ASP A 55 -4.54 -10.81 16.71
C ASP A 55 -5.09 -9.79 17.71
N SER A 56 -6.17 -9.09 17.32
CA SER A 56 -6.80 -8.00 18.10
C SER A 56 -5.92 -6.75 18.31
N VAL A 57 -4.83 -6.63 17.55
CA VAL A 57 -3.97 -5.45 17.55
C VAL A 57 -4.18 -4.67 16.26
N LYS A 58 -4.55 -3.40 16.38
CA LYS A 58 -4.66 -2.49 15.24
C LYS A 58 -3.29 -1.96 14.85
N ARG A 59 -3.01 -2.00 13.56
CA ARG A 59 -1.79 -1.44 12.96
C ARG A 59 -2.15 -0.60 11.76
N SER A 60 -1.51 0.56 11.65
CA SER A 60 -1.73 1.51 10.55
C SER A 60 -0.75 1.26 9.39
N PHE A 61 -1.15 1.74 8.23
CA PHE A 61 -0.28 1.91 7.06
C PHE A 61 -0.80 3.07 6.22
N LEU A 62 0.05 3.61 5.34
CA LEU A 62 -0.36 4.61 4.35
C LEU A 62 -0.42 4.00 2.97
N LEU A 63 -1.41 4.43 2.22
CA LEU A 63 -1.51 4.21 0.79
C LEU A 63 -1.36 5.56 0.08
N TYR A 64 -0.42 5.66 -0.83
CA TYR A 64 -0.26 6.81 -1.72
C TYR A 64 -0.54 6.40 -3.15
N ILE A 65 -1.51 7.06 -3.77
CA ILE A 65 -1.89 6.83 -5.16
C ILE A 65 -1.47 8.03 -5.99
N PRO A 66 -0.55 7.88 -6.95
CA PRO A 66 -0.12 8.97 -7.80
C PRO A 66 -1.22 9.45 -8.73
N GLN A 67 -1.09 10.69 -9.22
CA GLN A 67 -2.11 11.36 -10.00
C GLN A 67 -2.49 10.63 -11.29
N HIS A 68 -1.56 9.91 -11.88
CA HIS A 68 -1.74 9.18 -13.15
C HIS A 68 -1.67 7.67 -12.97
N TYR A 69 -2.08 7.16 -11.80
CA TYR A 69 -2.07 5.71 -11.54
C TYR A 69 -3.01 4.98 -12.51
N PRO A 70 -2.52 3.99 -13.27
CA PRO A 70 -3.37 3.19 -14.16
C PRO A 70 -4.10 2.09 -13.37
N ILE A 71 -5.20 1.58 -13.90
CA ILE A 71 -6.00 0.51 -13.28
C ILE A 71 -5.16 -0.76 -12.99
N SER A 72 -4.12 -1.00 -13.77
CA SER A 72 -3.20 -2.14 -13.62
C SER A 72 -1.78 -1.70 -13.23
N GLY A 73 -1.66 -0.67 -12.42
CA GLY A 73 -0.38 -0.12 -12.02
C GLY A 73 0.39 -1.02 -11.05
N ALA A 74 1.69 -0.72 -10.91
CA ALA A 74 2.54 -1.38 -9.94
C ALA A 74 2.24 -0.91 -8.51
N GLY A 75 2.53 -1.77 -7.53
CA GLY A 75 2.53 -1.44 -6.10
C GLY A 75 3.91 -1.62 -5.49
N ILE A 76 4.35 -0.66 -4.69
CA ILE A 76 5.63 -0.70 -4.00
C ILE A 76 5.37 -0.69 -2.49
N PHE A 77 5.71 -1.80 -1.83
CA PHE A 77 5.70 -1.92 -0.37
C PHE A 77 6.96 -1.30 0.19
N LEU A 78 6.80 -0.32 1.05
CA LEU A 78 7.88 0.39 1.72
C LEU A 78 7.88 0.03 3.20
N TYR A 79 9.01 -0.47 3.68
CA TYR A 79 9.25 -0.84 5.07
C TYR A 79 10.31 0.11 5.64
N PRO A 80 9.89 1.25 6.22
CA PRO A 80 10.80 2.20 6.86
C PRO A 80 11.58 1.58 8.02
N ASP A 81 12.60 2.26 8.49
CA ASP A 81 13.28 1.89 9.74
C ASP A 81 12.36 2.05 10.96
N ASP A 82 12.81 1.55 12.10
CA ASP A 82 12.08 1.66 13.36
C ASP A 82 11.78 3.12 13.72
N ASP A 83 10.64 3.30 14.39
CA ASP A 83 10.20 4.59 14.95
C ASP A 83 10.03 5.74 13.93
N ILE A 84 10.01 5.44 12.63
CA ILE A 84 9.67 6.41 11.60
C ILE A 84 8.19 6.26 11.25
N SER A 85 7.42 7.35 11.36
CA SER A 85 6.03 7.33 10.93
C SER A 85 5.93 7.20 9.40
N ALA A 86 4.88 6.56 8.91
CA ALA A 86 4.69 6.40 7.48
C ALA A 86 4.56 7.76 6.76
N GLU A 87 3.97 8.77 7.42
CA GLU A 87 3.86 10.13 6.91
C GLU A 87 5.24 10.78 6.75
N ASP A 88 6.05 10.75 7.81
CA ASP A 88 7.38 11.36 7.77
C ASP A 88 8.28 10.68 6.75
N TYR A 89 8.18 9.35 6.67
CA TYR A 89 8.91 8.60 5.66
C TYR A 89 8.46 8.99 4.24
N LEU A 90 7.17 9.01 3.98
CA LEU A 90 6.63 9.35 2.67
C LEU A 90 7.01 10.78 2.23
N GLU A 91 7.01 11.75 3.16
CA GLU A 91 7.36 13.14 2.85
C GLU A 91 8.86 13.33 2.62
N ASN A 92 9.72 12.62 3.32
CA ASN A 92 11.17 12.91 3.37
C ASN A 92 12.02 11.91 2.57
N SER A 93 11.51 10.75 2.18
CA SER A 93 12.30 9.70 1.51
C SER A 93 12.50 9.92 0.01
N GLY A 94 11.77 10.86 -0.61
CA GLY A 94 11.80 11.04 -2.06
C GLY A 94 10.96 10.02 -2.86
N TRP A 95 10.21 9.13 -2.21
CA TRP A 95 9.38 8.14 -2.90
C TRP A 95 8.17 8.74 -3.62
N LYS A 96 7.60 9.84 -3.14
CA LYS A 96 6.47 10.50 -3.85
C LYS A 96 6.81 10.90 -5.28
N PRO A 97 7.93 11.62 -5.55
CA PRO A 97 8.36 11.89 -6.92
C PRO A 97 8.57 10.63 -7.77
N VAL A 98 9.11 9.55 -7.18
CA VAL A 98 9.28 8.27 -7.88
C VAL A 98 7.92 7.68 -8.25
N ALA A 99 6.96 7.68 -7.33
CA ALA A 99 5.60 7.20 -7.59
C ALA A 99 4.92 7.97 -8.73
N GLU A 100 5.04 9.31 -8.74
CA GLU A 100 4.48 10.15 -9.82
C GLU A 100 5.15 9.90 -11.17
N GLN A 101 6.46 9.65 -11.20
CA GLN A 101 7.18 9.35 -12.44
C GLN A 101 6.89 7.96 -12.98
N THR A 102 6.73 6.99 -12.11
CA THR A 102 6.54 5.58 -12.48
C THR A 102 5.07 5.17 -12.54
N ASN A 103 4.17 6.04 -12.08
CA ASN A 103 2.76 5.73 -11.88
C ASN A 103 2.54 4.49 -11.00
N ALA A 104 3.38 4.29 -9.99
CA ALA A 104 3.27 3.19 -9.04
C ALA A 104 2.62 3.66 -7.73
N ALA A 105 1.71 2.86 -7.17
CA ALA A 105 1.17 3.12 -5.85
C ALA A 105 2.21 2.78 -4.77
N LEU A 106 2.28 3.57 -3.69
CA LEU A 106 3.12 3.28 -2.54
C LEU A 106 2.26 2.77 -1.39
N ILE A 107 2.71 1.69 -0.78
CA ILE A 107 2.12 1.10 0.42
C ILE A 107 3.17 1.20 1.52
N VAL A 108 3.04 2.19 2.41
CA VAL A 108 4.03 2.46 3.46
C VAL A 108 3.57 1.81 4.75
N LEU A 109 4.29 0.79 5.18
CA LEU A 109 4.01 0.07 6.41
C LEU A 109 4.67 0.78 7.61
N GLU A 110 4.14 0.59 8.80
CA GLU A 110 4.69 1.14 10.03
C GLU A 110 5.15 0.02 10.96
N SER A 111 6.32 0.22 11.59
CA SER A 111 6.73 -0.63 12.69
C SER A 111 5.79 -0.44 13.89
N ARG A 112 5.85 -1.34 14.87
CA ARG A 112 5.17 -1.16 16.15
C ARG A 112 5.92 -0.14 17.01
N SER A 113 5.28 0.34 18.07
CA SER A 113 6.02 1.01 19.15
C SER A 113 7.13 0.09 19.65
N GLY A 114 8.37 0.52 19.51
CA GLY A 114 9.56 -0.30 19.82
C GLY A 114 10.14 -1.07 18.65
N GLY A 115 9.70 -0.77 17.42
CA GLY A 115 10.31 -1.23 16.18
C GLY A 115 9.72 -2.52 15.59
N TRP A 116 10.34 -3.00 14.54
CA TRP A 116 10.00 -4.25 13.89
C TRP A 116 10.36 -5.47 14.74
N ASN A 117 9.43 -6.40 14.91
CA ASN A 117 9.62 -7.56 15.77
C ASN A 117 10.38 -8.69 15.05
N LYS A 118 11.70 -8.59 15.02
CA LYS A 118 12.58 -9.61 14.41
C LYS A 118 12.49 -10.98 15.11
N LYS A 119 12.09 -11.03 16.41
CA LYS A 119 11.93 -12.28 17.15
C LYS A 119 10.64 -13.03 16.81
N ASP A 120 9.65 -12.31 16.36
CA ASP A 120 8.38 -12.85 15.88
C ASP A 120 8.10 -12.33 14.48
N ILE A 121 8.97 -12.71 13.56
CA ILE A 121 8.86 -12.30 12.16
C ILE A 121 7.53 -12.75 11.52
N GLN A 122 6.94 -13.84 11.99
CA GLN A 122 5.67 -14.32 11.47
C GLN A 122 4.54 -13.32 11.70
N SER A 123 4.54 -12.62 12.83
CA SER A 123 3.58 -11.54 13.08
C SER A 123 3.75 -10.36 12.12
N GLU A 124 4.98 -10.01 11.76
CA GLU A 124 5.25 -8.95 10.78
C GLU A 124 4.86 -9.36 9.35
N ILE A 125 5.04 -10.64 9.01
CA ILE A 125 4.58 -11.21 7.74
C ILE A 125 3.04 -11.20 7.68
N SER A 126 2.36 -11.63 8.75
CA SER A 126 0.90 -11.58 8.83
C SER A 126 0.35 -10.16 8.68
N TYR A 127 1.06 -9.17 9.25
CA TYR A 127 0.72 -7.77 9.04
C TYR A 127 0.88 -7.36 7.57
N SER A 128 1.99 -7.69 6.94
CA SER A 128 2.23 -7.38 5.53
C SER A 128 1.20 -8.02 4.60
N GLU A 129 0.79 -9.26 4.88
CA GLU A 129 -0.29 -9.94 4.14
C GLU A 129 -1.65 -9.26 4.32
N ALA A 130 -1.98 -8.83 5.55
CA ALA A 130 -3.22 -8.13 5.81
C ALA A 130 -3.26 -6.77 5.11
N VAL A 131 -2.12 -6.03 5.12
CA VAL A 131 -1.95 -4.78 4.38
C VAL A 131 -2.11 -5.03 2.88
N PHE A 132 -1.49 -6.07 2.33
CA PHE A 132 -1.64 -6.45 0.93
C PHE A 132 -3.10 -6.70 0.57
N LYS A 133 -3.77 -7.58 1.29
CA LYS A 133 -5.18 -7.92 1.07
C LYS A 133 -6.08 -6.68 1.16
N LYS A 134 -5.85 -5.82 2.15
CA LYS A 134 -6.63 -4.59 2.31
C LYS A 134 -6.36 -3.59 1.20
N SER A 135 -5.11 -3.44 0.77
CA SER A 135 -4.75 -2.54 -0.32
C SER A 135 -5.41 -2.94 -1.64
N ILE A 136 -5.39 -4.23 -1.99
CA ILE A 136 -6.06 -4.74 -3.20
C ILE A 136 -7.58 -4.58 -3.10
N ALA A 137 -8.18 -4.99 -2.00
CA ALA A 137 -9.64 -4.99 -1.86
C ALA A 137 -10.24 -3.59 -1.80
N ARG A 138 -9.46 -2.59 -1.37
CA ARG A 138 -9.97 -1.23 -1.14
C ARG A 138 -9.60 -0.21 -2.18
N VAL A 139 -8.54 -0.49 -2.91
CA VAL A 139 -8.17 0.31 -4.04
C VAL A 139 -8.71 -0.41 -5.26
N TYR A 140 -9.76 0.12 -5.84
CA TYR A 140 -10.40 -0.39 -7.07
C TYR A 140 -9.46 -0.41 -8.28
N PHE A 141 -8.23 -0.45 -8.02
CA PHE A 141 -7.18 -0.62 -8.97
C PHE A 141 -6.81 -2.08 -8.87
N SER A 142 -7.11 -2.84 -9.88
CA SER A 142 -6.46 -4.13 -9.99
C SER A 142 -4.97 -3.86 -10.09
N MET A 143 -4.33 -3.67 -8.93
CA MET A 143 -2.90 -3.76 -8.89
C MET A 143 -2.57 -5.13 -9.46
N ASN A 144 -1.88 -5.17 -10.56
CA ASN A 144 -1.50 -6.43 -11.18
C ASN A 144 -0.60 -7.17 -10.19
N GLU A 145 -1.04 -8.32 -9.71
CA GLU A 145 -0.30 -9.15 -8.74
C GLU A 145 1.14 -9.43 -9.18
N ALA A 146 1.39 -9.46 -10.47
CA ALA A 146 2.73 -9.69 -11.02
C ALA A 146 3.69 -8.49 -10.93
N THR A 147 3.26 -7.33 -10.43
CA THR A 147 4.06 -6.10 -10.42
C THR A 147 4.21 -5.47 -9.04
N TYR A 148 4.27 -6.29 -7.99
CA TYR A 148 4.60 -5.80 -6.66
C TYR A 148 6.09 -5.81 -6.40
N TYR A 149 6.54 -4.79 -5.68
CA TYR A 149 7.92 -4.61 -5.27
C TYR A 149 7.98 -4.39 -3.76
N CYS A 150 9.08 -4.81 -3.12
CA CYS A 150 9.35 -4.51 -1.72
C CYS A 150 10.64 -3.70 -1.60
N MET A 151 10.60 -2.67 -0.75
CA MET A 151 11.76 -1.84 -0.41
C MET A 151 11.85 -1.76 1.11
N GLY A 152 12.99 -2.16 1.67
CA GLY A 152 13.21 -2.15 3.12
C GLY A 152 14.40 -1.29 3.51
N PHE A 153 14.27 -0.55 4.61
CA PHE A 153 15.26 0.38 5.13
C PHE A 153 15.54 0.09 6.60
N GLY A 154 16.81 0.11 7.00
CA GLY A 154 17.21 -0.19 8.35
C GLY A 154 16.65 -1.54 8.83
N ASN A 155 15.97 -1.55 9.98
CA ASN A 155 15.32 -2.74 10.51
C ASN A 155 14.12 -3.21 9.68
N GLY A 156 13.47 -2.34 8.91
CA GLY A 156 12.42 -2.69 7.95
C GLY A 156 12.94 -3.56 6.80
N ALA A 157 14.24 -3.49 6.47
CA ALA A 157 14.85 -4.33 5.45
C ALA A 157 14.73 -5.82 5.77
N TYR A 158 14.84 -6.21 7.05
CA TYR A 158 14.68 -7.59 7.48
C TYR A 158 13.26 -8.12 7.22
N VAL A 159 12.23 -7.31 7.52
CA VAL A 159 10.83 -7.68 7.28
C VAL A 159 10.53 -7.74 5.79
N ALA A 160 11.00 -6.76 5.02
CA ALA A 160 10.83 -6.73 3.56
C ALA A 160 11.44 -7.98 2.90
N ALA A 161 12.65 -8.38 3.33
CA ALA A 161 13.32 -9.58 2.84
C ALA A 161 12.52 -10.84 3.16
N ALA A 162 12.11 -11.01 4.42
CA ALA A 162 11.35 -12.17 4.86
C ALA A 162 10.00 -12.28 4.14
N TYR A 163 9.28 -11.18 4.00
CA TYR A 163 8.01 -11.14 3.28
C TYR A 163 8.19 -11.50 1.80
N ALA A 164 9.18 -10.90 1.12
CA ALA A 164 9.45 -11.16 -0.28
C ALA A 164 9.87 -12.61 -0.55
N MET A 165 10.68 -13.21 0.32
CA MET A 165 11.08 -14.62 0.19
C MET A 165 9.89 -15.57 0.28
N LEU A 166 8.99 -15.35 1.23
CA LEU A 166 7.80 -16.19 1.41
C LEU A 166 6.74 -15.96 0.33
N ASN A 167 6.74 -14.79 -0.29
CA ASN A 167 5.79 -14.40 -1.32
C ASN A 167 6.48 -14.20 -2.70
N SER A 168 7.49 -15.00 -3.00
CA SER A 168 8.30 -14.87 -4.22
C SER A 168 7.51 -15.03 -5.53
N ALA A 169 6.34 -15.65 -5.51
CA ALA A 169 5.43 -15.72 -6.65
C ALA A 169 4.69 -14.39 -6.89
N LEU A 170 4.61 -13.52 -5.88
CA LEU A 170 3.87 -12.27 -5.89
C LEU A 170 4.81 -11.06 -6.04
N ILE A 171 5.96 -11.10 -5.37
CA ILE A 171 6.92 -9.99 -5.33
C ILE A 171 7.92 -10.13 -6.48
N ALA A 172 7.87 -9.18 -7.41
CA ALA A 172 8.71 -9.17 -8.61
C ALA A 172 10.19 -8.84 -8.32
N ALA A 173 10.43 -7.96 -7.35
CA ALA A 173 11.79 -7.63 -6.88
C ALA A 173 11.77 -7.05 -5.47
N VAL A 174 12.92 -7.17 -4.80
CA VAL A 174 13.17 -6.55 -3.50
C VAL A 174 14.46 -5.74 -3.54
N ALA A 175 14.45 -4.56 -2.91
CA ALA A 175 15.65 -3.78 -2.64
C ALA A 175 15.76 -3.52 -1.13
N LEU A 176 16.95 -3.67 -0.59
CA LEU A 176 17.21 -3.62 0.84
C LEU A 176 18.36 -2.66 1.11
N ASP A 177 18.14 -1.74 2.03
CA ASP A 177 19.15 -0.79 2.52
C ASP A 177 19.18 -0.89 4.05
N GLY A 178 20.11 -1.68 4.56
CA GLY A 178 20.28 -1.92 5.99
C GLY A 178 20.98 -3.25 6.28
N ASP A 179 21.28 -3.47 7.55
CA ASP A 179 21.85 -4.74 8.03
C ASP A 179 20.74 -5.80 8.14
N TYR A 180 20.71 -6.74 7.21
CA TYR A 180 19.85 -7.90 7.28
C TYR A 180 20.69 -9.16 7.29
N ASP A 181 20.72 -9.81 8.44
CA ASP A 181 21.32 -11.13 8.59
C ASP A 181 20.17 -12.16 8.59
N LEU A 182 20.07 -12.93 7.51
CA LEU A 182 19.04 -13.96 7.32
C LEU A 182 19.50 -15.35 7.79
N HIS A 183 20.40 -15.40 8.80
CA HIS A 183 20.89 -16.66 9.38
C HIS A 183 19.84 -17.40 10.18
#